data_c8446e9c7eca8a889487ae52927529ee
#
_entry.id   c8446e9c7eca8a889487ae52927529ee
#
_cell.length_a   1.000
_cell.length_b   1.000
_cell.length_c   1.000
_cell.angle_alpha   90.00
_cell.angle_beta   90.00
_cell.angle_gamma   90.00
#
_symmetry.space_group_name_H-M   'P 1'
#
loop_
_entity.id
_entity.type
_entity.pdbx_description
1 polymer ?
#
loop_
_entity_poly.entity_id
_entity_poly.type
_entity_poly.pdbx_seq_one_letter_code
_entity_poly.pdbx_strand_id
1 'polypeptide(L)'
;MRYLIMCRSLTYAQRAARALERSGIGTGVIKAPAGLTGNGCSYCVTVSATKGQRAVNILRSENLLQGKVYLQKADNSTEEVRL
;
A
#
# COMPACT_ATOMS: atom_id res chain seq x y z
N MET A 1 3.54 -12.80 3.84
CA MET A 1 3.30 -11.47 4.41
C MET A 1 3.56 -10.39 3.39
N ARG A 2 2.74 -9.38 3.37
CA ARG A 2 2.91 -8.22 2.51
C ARG A 2 2.32 -6.98 3.17
N TYR A 3 2.75 -5.81 2.74
CA TYR A 3 2.14 -4.56 3.17
C TYR A 3 1.08 -4.11 2.19
N LEU A 4 0.03 -3.50 2.72
CA LEU A 4 -1.05 -2.89 1.96
C LEU A 4 -1.00 -1.39 2.25
N ILE A 5 -0.68 -0.60 1.22
CA ILE A 5 -0.59 0.85 1.36
C ILE A 5 -1.89 1.44 0.80
N MET A 6 -2.70 2.02 1.67
CA MET A 6 -4.03 2.48 1.31
C MET A 6 -3.98 3.74 0.48
N CYS A 7 -4.79 3.80 -0.57
CA CYS A 7 -4.90 4.94 -1.47
C CYS A 7 -6.37 5.33 -1.62
N ARG A 8 -6.62 6.62 -1.91
CA ARG A 8 -7.98 7.14 -2.04
C ARG A 8 -8.73 6.61 -3.25
N SER A 9 -8.01 6.36 -4.33
CA SER A 9 -8.61 5.98 -5.60
C SER A 9 -7.65 5.13 -6.39
N LEU A 10 -8.18 4.50 -7.44
CA LEU A 10 -7.38 3.72 -8.37
C LEU A 10 -6.28 4.58 -9.02
N THR A 11 -6.60 5.82 -9.38
CA THR A 11 -5.61 6.73 -9.99
C THR A 11 -4.42 6.95 -9.07
N TYR A 12 -4.67 7.23 -7.80
CA TYR A 12 -3.58 7.43 -6.85
C TYR A 12 -2.81 6.15 -6.57
N ALA A 13 -3.50 5.01 -6.51
CA ALA A 13 -2.83 3.73 -6.35
C ALA A 13 -1.91 3.44 -7.53
N GLN A 14 -2.34 3.74 -8.75
CA GLN A 14 -1.51 3.57 -9.93
C GLN A 14 -0.30 4.50 -9.93
N ARG A 15 -0.46 5.75 -9.50
CA ARG A 15 0.66 6.68 -9.36
C ARG A 15 1.68 6.18 -8.34
N ALA A 16 1.21 5.71 -7.20
CA ALA A 16 2.08 5.17 -6.17
C ALA A 16 2.83 3.94 -6.68
N ALA A 17 2.14 3.03 -7.36
CA ALA A 17 2.76 1.84 -7.92
C ALA A 17 3.84 2.20 -8.93
N ARG A 18 3.60 3.17 -9.81
CA ARG A 18 4.61 3.61 -10.78
C ARG A 18 5.84 4.20 -10.11
N ALA A 19 5.64 5.00 -9.06
CA ALA A 19 6.76 5.57 -8.32
C ALA A 19 7.64 4.47 -7.72
N LEU A 20 7.02 3.45 -7.15
CA LEU A 20 7.75 2.32 -6.58
C LEU A 20 8.44 1.48 -7.65
N GLU A 21 7.79 1.25 -8.78
CA GLU A 21 8.39 0.50 -9.88
C GLU A 21 9.63 1.21 -10.44
N ARG A 22 9.58 2.54 -10.55
CA ARG A 22 10.76 3.33 -10.97
C ARG A 22 11.93 3.17 -10.02
N SER A 23 11.66 2.84 -8.77
CA SER A 23 12.69 2.61 -7.75
C SER A 23 13.07 1.14 -7.63
N GLY A 24 12.58 0.30 -8.54
CA GLY A 24 12.93 -1.12 -8.55
C GLY A 24 12.13 -1.99 -7.57
N ILE A 25 11.02 -1.47 -7.05
CA ILE A 25 10.18 -2.22 -6.11
C ILE A 25 8.98 -2.79 -6.88
N GLY A 26 8.86 -4.11 -6.88
CA GLY A 26 7.70 -4.76 -7.47
C GLY A 26 6.44 -4.49 -6.64
N THR A 27 5.36 -4.10 -7.32
CA THR A 27 4.12 -3.75 -6.66
C THR A 27 2.93 -4.35 -7.39
N GLY A 28 1.81 -4.44 -6.66
CA GLY A 28 0.51 -4.71 -7.26
C GLY A 28 -0.49 -3.67 -6.79
N VAL A 29 -1.57 -3.51 -7.55
CA VAL A 29 -2.69 -2.66 -7.16
C VAL A 29 -3.90 -3.55 -7.03
N ILE A 30 -4.52 -3.56 -5.85
CA ILE A 30 -5.72 -4.36 -5.60
C ILE A 30 -6.78 -3.49 -4.95
N LYS A 31 -8.02 -3.95 -5.02
CA LYS A 31 -9.10 -3.35 -4.24
C LYS A 31 -8.86 -3.67 -2.77
N ALA A 32 -9.05 -2.68 -1.91
CA ALA A 32 -8.81 -2.87 -0.48
C ALA A 32 -9.70 -3.99 0.08
N PRO A 33 -9.15 -4.86 0.94
CA PRO A 33 -9.96 -5.89 1.59
C PRO A 33 -11.09 -5.27 2.41
N ALA A 34 -12.21 -5.98 2.47
CA ALA A 34 -13.35 -5.57 3.27
C ALA A 34 -12.94 -5.41 4.73
N GLY A 35 -13.44 -4.37 5.38
CA GLY A 35 -13.17 -4.11 6.79
C GLY A 35 -11.98 -3.21 7.08
N LEU A 36 -11.12 -2.94 6.10
CA LEU A 36 -10.00 -2.02 6.31
C LEU A 36 -10.42 -0.56 6.21
N THR A 37 -11.47 -0.27 5.47
CA THR A 37 -12.01 1.07 5.35
C THR A 37 -13.50 1.03 5.64
N GLY A 38 -13.99 2.02 6.35
CA GLY A 38 -15.42 2.13 6.63
C GLY A 38 -16.26 2.54 5.44
N ASN A 39 -15.65 2.97 4.35
CA ASN A 39 -16.33 3.64 3.23
C ASN A 39 -16.33 2.86 1.92
N GLY A 40 -15.85 1.66 1.91
CA GLY A 40 -16.06 0.73 0.82
C GLY A 40 -15.15 0.83 -0.39
N CYS A 41 -14.96 1.92 -1.02
CA CYS A 41 -14.26 1.97 -2.30
C CYS A 41 -12.85 2.54 -2.18
N SER A 42 -11.93 1.70 -1.75
CA SER A 42 -10.53 2.08 -1.69
C SER A 42 -9.69 1.07 -2.43
N TYR A 43 -8.55 1.53 -2.89
CA TYR A 43 -7.55 0.67 -3.51
C TYR A 43 -6.29 0.70 -2.67
N CYS A 44 -5.48 -0.33 -2.78
CA CYS A 44 -4.20 -0.32 -2.10
C CYS A 44 -3.09 -0.85 -3.01
N VAL A 45 -1.88 -0.39 -2.72
CA VAL A 45 -0.68 -0.88 -3.34
C VAL A 45 -0.08 -1.95 -2.46
N THR A 46 0.28 -3.08 -3.04
CA THR A 46 0.89 -4.18 -2.30
C THR A 46 2.38 -4.21 -2.52
N VAL A 47 3.14 -4.41 -1.45
CA VAL A 47 4.59 -4.58 -1.53
C VAL A 47 5.00 -5.71 -0.60
N SER A 48 6.11 -6.38 -0.91
CA SER A 48 6.60 -7.45 -0.06
C SER A 48 7.03 -6.92 1.30
N ALA A 49 6.97 -7.78 2.31
CA ALA A 49 7.30 -7.39 3.68
C ALA A 49 8.73 -6.86 3.82
N THR A 50 9.66 -7.36 3.02
CA THR A 50 11.06 -6.93 3.08
C THR A 50 11.29 -5.54 2.53
N LYS A 51 10.34 -5.01 1.74
CA LYS A 51 10.50 -3.71 1.06
C LYS A 51 9.52 -2.65 1.55
N GLY A 52 8.74 -2.95 2.56
CA GLY A 52 7.69 -2.05 3.04
C GLY A 52 8.21 -0.70 3.50
N GLN A 53 9.27 -0.69 4.32
CA GLN A 53 9.83 0.56 4.83
C GLN A 53 10.35 1.44 3.71
N ARG A 54 11.08 0.83 2.77
CA ARG A 54 11.60 1.57 1.61
C ARG A 54 10.49 2.13 0.75
N ALA A 55 9.45 1.34 0.52
CA ALA A 55 8.30 1.77 -0.27
C ALA A 55 7.60 2.97 0.37
N VAL A 56 7.36 2.90 1.67
CA VAL A 56 6.71 4.00 2.39
C VAL A 56 7.58 5.26 2.36
N ASN A 57 8.88 5.12 2.52
CA ASN A 57 9.78 6.27 2.46
C ASN A 57 9.75 6.95 1.08
N ILE A 58 9.72 6.16 0.01
CA ILE A 58 9.63 6.71 -1.35
C ILE A 58 8.30 7.46 -1.54
N LEU A 59 7.19 6.86 -1.15
CA LEU A 59 5.88 7.49 -1.31
C LEU A 59 5.77 8.75 -0.46
N ARG A 60 6.33 8.75 0.73
CA ARG A 60 6.33 9.93 1.59
C ARG A 60 7.14 11.06 0.95
N SER A 61 8.29 10.75 0.37
CA SER A 61 9.13 11.77 -0.25
C SER A 61 8.49 12.37 -1.51
N GLU A 62 7.61 11.64 -2.17
CA GLU A 62 6.92 12.11 -3.38
C GLU A 62 5.48 12.59 -3.10
N ASN A 63 5.10 12.72 -1.84
CA ASN A 63 3.77 13.13 -1.42
C ASN A 63 2.66 12.21 -1.96
N LEU A 64 2.97 10.95 -2.10
CA LEU A 64 2.01 9.93 -2.58
C LEU A 64 1.49 9.03 -1.46
N LEU A 65 1.96 9.21 -0.24
CA LEU A 65 1.47 8.45 0.91
C LEU A 65 0.21 9.13 1.44
N GLN A 66 -0.95 8.54 1.18
CA GLN A 66 -2.23 9.17 1.43
C GLN A 66 -3.03 8.56 2.57
N GLY A 67 -2.69 7.36 2.97
CA GLY A 67 -3.48 6.63 3.95
C GLY A 67 -2.63 5.79 4.85
N LYS A 68 -3.29 4.90 5.55
CA LYS A 68 -2.65 4.00 6.48
C LYS A 68 -1.96 2.86 5.76
N VAL A 69 -1.01 2.24 6.44
CA VAL A 69 -0.31 1.07 5.96
C VAL A 69 -0.68 -0.10 6.85
N TYR A 70 -1.03 -1.22 6.25
CA TYR A 70 -1.37 -2.45 6.97
C TYR A 70 -0.41 -3.56 6.59
N LEU A 71 -0.10 -4.41 7.56
CA LEU A 71 0.62 -5.65 7.31
C LEU A 71 -0.41 -6.76 7.18
N GLN A 72 -0.43 -7.44 6.04
CA GLN A 72 -1.26 -8.62 5.83
C GLN A 72 -0.44 -9.88 6.09
N LYS A 73 -0.87 -10.68 7.04
CA LYS A 73 -0.18 -11.89 7.46
C LYS A 73 -0.59 -13.08 6.58
N ALA A 74 0.10 -14.21 6.75
CA ALA A 74 -0.15 -15.40 5.95
C ALA A 74 -1.58 -15.93 6.07
N ASP A 75 -2.26 -15.70 7.19
CA ASP A 75 -3.64 -16.10 7.42
C ASP A 75 -4.65 -15.07 6.93
N ASN A 76 -4.20 -14.07 6.17
CA ASN A 76 -4.98 -12.94 5.64
C ASN A 76 -5.47 -11.95 6.71
N SER A 77 -5.07 -12.10 7.95
CA SER A 77 -5.33 -11.07 8.95
C SER A 77 -4.49 -9.82 8.66
N THR A 78 -5.01 -8.65 9.05
CA THR A 78 -4.34 -7.39 8.81
C THR A 78 -4.12 -6.64 10.11
N GLU A 79 -3.04 -5.89 10.16
CA GLU A 79 -2.66 -5.10 11.32
C GLU A 79 -2.12 -3.77 10.86
N GLU A 80 -2.64 -2.68 11.41
CA GLU A 80 -2.13 -1.36 11.08
C GLU A 80 -0.70 -1.22 11.60
N VAL A 81 0.18 -0.71 10.75
CA VAL A 81 1.59 -0.51 11.10
C VAL A 81 2.01 0.92 10.79
N ARG A 82 2.99 1.40 11.52
CA ARG A 82 3.60 2.70 11.26
C ARG A 82 5.03 2.48 10.79
N LEU A 83 5.29 2.91 9.58
CA LEU A 83 6.63 2.77 8.99
C LEU A 83 7.33 4.13 8.79
#